data_6301a5d691685ba1c3dbfc4f1b8a5a48
#
_entry.id   6301a5d691685ba1c3dbfc4f1b8a5a48
#
_cell.length_a   1.000
_cell.length_b   1.000
_cell.length_c   1.000
_cell.angle_alpha   90.00
_cell.angle_beta   90.00
_cell.angle_gamma   90.00
#
_symmetry.space_group_name_H-M   'P 1'
#
loop_
_entity.id
_entity.type
_entity.pdbx_description
1 polymer ?
#
loop_
_entity_poly.entity_id
_entity_poly.type
_entity_poly.pdbx_seq_one_letter_code
_entity_poly.pdbx_strand_id
1 'polypeptide(L)'
;MRLPFCLREVPILLLRHVIIAAASAALVLAQAPQPAAPPAGAPAEKQHTYFVEPGTKILLNLINSISTKNAAEGDRVYLETAFPVLVDGRMVIPTGSYVTGTVTQVKRAGKVKGRAALFVRFDSLTLPNGVSRDFRARPSTLDGDQKGSLDRSEGKIKGDSDKLGDATKVATAASYGAMIGGVASGAKGAGIGAGAGAVAGLAGVLISRGPDAILERGSTMEMLLDRQLQFQEDEVPVGAVAPHQPIQPRQPGTSRSKSGTWPGGPRL
;
A
#
# COMPACT_ATOMS: atom_id res chain seq x y z
N MET A 1 -70.99 -55.18 -51.57
CA MET A 1 -71.88 -54.03 -51.52
C MET A 1 -71.01 -52.79 -51.69
N ARG A 2 -71.07 -52.15 -52.85
CA ARG A 2 -70.12 -51.08 -53.25
C ARG A 2 -70.79 -49.73 -53.02
N LEU A 3 -70.17 -48.84 -52.30
CA LEU A 3 -70.56 -47.44 -52.16
C LEU A 3 -69.86 -46.60 -53.19
N PRO A 4 -70.50 -45.67 -53.90
CA PRO A 4 -69.84 -44.77 -54.87
C PRO A 4 -69.36 -43.55 -54.20
N PHE A 5 -68.11 -43.23 -54.52
CA PHE A 5 -67.36 -42.02 -54.14
C PHE A 5 -67.74 -40.89 -55.10
N CYS A 6 -68.43 -39.88 -54.64
CA CYS A 6 -68.73 -38.69 -55.43
C CYS A 6 -67.76 -37.58 -55.11
N LEU A 7 -66.70 -37.47 -55.89
CA LEU A 7 -65.79 -36.33 -55.85
C LEU A 7 -66.47 -35.12 -56.54
N ARG A 8 -66.75 -34.13 -55.75
CA ARG A 8 -67.28 -32.85 -56.23
C ARG A 8 -66.10 -31.96 -56.53
N GLU A 9 -65.86 -31.73 -57.82
CA GLU A 9 -64.78 -30.79 -58.28
C GLU A 9 -65.07 -29.37 -57.81
N VAL A 10 -64.23 -28.83 -56.96
CA VAL A 10 -64.21 -27.41 -56.58
C VAL A 10 -63.34 -26.72 -57.61
N PRO A 11 -63.83 -25.71 -58.33
CA PRO A 11 -63.01 -25.05 -59.38
C PRO A 11 -61.81 -24.35 -58.79
N ILE A 12 -60.65 -24.80 -59.26
CA ILE A 12 -59.29 -24.32 -58.87
C ILE A 12 -59.13 -22.80 -58.98
N LEU A 13 -59.98 -22.13 -59.79
CA LEU A 13 -59.91 -20.69 -59.98
C LEU A 13 -60.34 -19.87 -58.76
N LEU A 14 -61.25 -20.35 -57.92
CA LEU A 14 -61.69 -19.65 -56.70
C LEU A 14 -60.64 -19.74 -55.59
N LEU A 15 -59.88 -20.84 -55.53
CA LEU A 15 -58.86 -21.06 -54.54
C LEU A 15 -57.61 -20.11 -54.75
N ARG A 16 -57.32 -19.75 -56.04
CA ARG A 16 -56.25 -18.79 -56.33
C ARG A 16 -56.54 -17.38 -55.86
N HIS A 17 -57.76 -16.90 -55.91
CA HIS A 17 -58.11 -15.54 -55.48
C HIS A 17 -58.17 -15.38 -53.95
N VAL A 18 -58.55 -16.45 -53.25
CA VAL A 18 -58.54 -16.43 -51.77
C VAL A 18 -57.12 -16.44 -51.20
N ILE A 19 -56.18 -17.14 -51.85
CA ILE A 19 -54.76 -17.18 -51.45
C ILE A 19 -54.05 -15.83 -51.70
N ILE A 20 -54.37 -15.12 -52.80
CA ILE A 20 -53.83 -13.81 -53.13
C ILE A 20 -54.37 -12.73 -52.18
N ALA A 21 -55.63 -12.79 -51.81
CA ALA A 21 -56.23 -11.85 -50.87
C ALA A 21 -55.72 -12.03 -49.42
N ALA A 22 -55.37 -13.25 -48.99
CA ALA A 22 -54.79 -13.52 -47.68
C ALA A 22 -53.33 -13.11 -47.60
N ALA A 23 -52.58 -13.14 -48.70
CA ALA A 23 -51.18 -12.70 -48.74
C ALA A 23 -51.01 -11.16 -48.66
N SER A 24 -51.96 -10.39 -49.19
CA SER A 24 -51.94 -8.92 -49.12
C SER A 24 -52.34 -8.35 -47.77
N ALA A 25 -53.13 -9.07 -46.94
CA ALA A 25 -53.50 -8.62 -45.61
C ALA A 25 -52.39 -8.86 -44.55
N ALA A 26 -51.49 -9.82 -44.78
CA ALA A 26 -50.37 -10.12 -43.87
C ALA A 26 -49.21 -9.13 -43.96
N LEU A 27 -49.12 -8.30 -45.01
CA LEU A 27 -48.02 -7.37 -45.24
C LEU A 27 -48.21 -6.01 -44.54
N VAL A 28 -49.40 -5.70 -44.01
CA VAL A 28 -49.70 -4.41 -43.38
C VAL A 28 -49.55 -4.45 -41.84
N LEU A 29 -49.54 -5.66 -41.22
CA LEU A 29 -49.40 -5.78 -39.77
C LEU A 29 -47.96 -5.92 -39.24
N ALA A 30 -46.93 -5.86 -40.09
CA ALA A 30 -45.53 -6.08 -39.68
C ALA A 30 -44.71 -4.78 -39.47
N GLN A 31 -45.37 -3.62 -39.44
CA GLN A 31 -44.69 -2.37 -39.04
C GLN A 31 -45.02 -2.05 -37.59
N ALA A 32 -44.53 -2.88 -36.68
CA ALA A 32 -44.31 -2.43 -35.30
C ALA A 32 -43.33 -1.26 -35.34
N PRO A 33 -43.56 -0.15 -34.57
CA PRO A 33 -42.59 0.93 -34.50
C PRO A 33 -41.26 0.33 -34.01
N GLN A 34 -40.27 0.23 -34.89
CA GLN A 34 -38.92 -0.09 -34.52
C GLN A 34 -38.49 0.98 -33.51
N PRO A 35 -38.04 0.57 -32.30
CA PRO A 35 -37.41 1.51 -31.42
C PRO A 35 -36.33 2.23 -32.23
N ALA A 36 -36.40 3.56 -32.32
CA ALA A 36 -35.42 4.36 -33.02
C ALA A 36 -34.04 3.91 -32.55
N ALA A 37 -33.26 3.35 -33.47
CA ALA A 37 -31.85 3.05 -33.18
C ALA A 37 -31.24 4.34 -32.61
N PRO A 38 -30.51 4.28 -31.51
CA PRO A 38 -29.84 5.45 -30.98
C PRO A 38 -28.99 6.05 -32.11
N PRO A 39 -28.94 7.38 -32.27
CA PRO A 39 -28.24 8.02 -33.35
C PRO A 39 -26.78 7.49 -33.36
N ALA A 40 -26.47 6.72 -34.38
CA ALA A 40 -25.13 6.26 -34.69
C ALA A 40 -24.35 7.50 -35.13
N GLY A 41 -23.62 8.14 -34.21
CA GLY A 41 -22.85 9.31 -34.55
C GLY A 41 -22.44 10.22 -33.43
N ALA A 42 -22.47 9.80 -32.16
CA ALA A 42 -21.56 10.46 -31.23
C ALA A 42 -20.15 10.04 -31.64
N PRO A 43 -19.22 10.99 -31.98
CA PRO A 43 -17.82 10.63 -32.16
C PRO A 43 -17.41 9.90 -30.90
N ALA A 44 -16.96 8.65 -31.03
CA ALA A 44 -16.29 7.99 -29.92
C ALA A 44 -15.13 8.93 -29.57
N GLU A 45 -15.29 9.72 -28.50
CA GLU A 45 -14.21 10.48 -27.93
C GLU A 45 -13.09 9.48 -27.76
N LYS A 46 -11.97 9.73 -28.42
CA LYS A 46 -10.77 8.91 -28.28
C LYS A 46 -10.35 9.07 -26.82
N GLN A 47 -10.84 8.20 -25.97
CA GLN A 47 -10.47 8.17 -24.55
C GLN A 47 -8.97 7.87 -24.52
N HIS A 48 -8.18 8.87 -24.17
CA HIS A 48 -6.76 8.67 -23.97
C HIS A 48 -6.56 7.82 -22.72
N THR A 49 -5.84 6.71 -22.90
CA THR A 49 -5.47 5.83 -21.80
C THR A 49 -4.03 6.11 -21.43
N TYR A 50 -3.78 6.43 -20.18
CA TYR A 50 -2.44 6.65 -19.63
C TYR A 50 -1.90 5.35 -19.06
N PHE A 51 -0.65 5.05 -19.37
CA PHE A 51 0.02 3.85 -18.91
C PHE A 51 1.20 4.22 -18.02
N VAL A 52 1.16 3.77 -16.77
CA VAL A 52 2.35 3.82 -15.90
C VAL A 52 3.12 2.54 -16.12
N GLU A 53 4.33 2.65 -16.64
CA GLU A 53 5.14 1.49 -17.03
C GLU A 53 5.71 0.73 -15.82
N PRO A 54 5.92 -0.61 -15.95
CA PRO A 54 6.69 -1.36 -14.98
C PRO A 54 8.09 -0.76 -14.80
N GLY A 55 8.62 -0.79 -13.57
CA GLY A 55 9.88 -0.16 -13.27
C GLY A 55 9.78 1.32 -12.86
N THR A 56 8.58 1.91 -12.91
CA THR A 56 8.36 3.26 -12.40
C THR A 56 8.54 3.26 -10.88
N LYS A 57 9.30 4.25 -10.39
CA LYS A 57 9.55 4.48 -8.98
C LYS A 57 8.47 5.36 -8.38
N ILE A 58 7.85 4.87 -7.32
CA ILE A 58 6.78 5.56 -6.60
C ILE A 58 7.20 5.70 -5.15
N LEU A 59 7.28 6.94 -4.65
CA LEU A 59 7.59 7.20 -3.26
C LEU A 59 6.31 7.22 -2.43
N LEU A 60 6.30 6.41 -1.38
CA LEU A 60 5.17 6.24 -0.49
C LEU A 60 5.58 6.54 0.95
N ASN A 61 4.71 7.21 1.69
CA ASN A 61 4.84 7.42 3.14
C ASN A 61 3.98 6.40 3.89
N LEU A 62 4.53 5.82 4.92
CA LEU A 62 3.81 4.87 5.76
C LEU A 62 2.84 5.60 6.71
N ILE A 63 1.56 5.21 6.69
CA ILE A 63 0.53 5.83 7.52
C ILE A 63 0.45 5.15 8.90
N ASN A 64 0.59 3.83 8.98
CA ASN A 64 0.56 3.06 10.22
C ASN A 64 1.91 2.41 10.49
N SER A 65 2.37 2.45 11.74
CA SER A 65 3.59 1.73 12.14
C SER A 65 3.35 0.23 12.17
N ILE A 66 4.37 -0.54 11.78
CA ILE A 66 4.34 -2.00 11.84
C ILE A 66 5.66 -2.54 12.36
N SER A 67 5.61 -3.56 13.20
CA SER A 67 6.78 -4.16 13.82
C SER A 67 6.67 -5.68 13.84
N THR A 68 7.77 -6.38 13.60
CA THR A 68 7.81 -7.85 13.70
C THR A 68 7.48 -8.37 15.10
N LYS A 69 7.54 -7.50 16.12
CA LYS A 69 7.15 -7.85 17.48
C LYS A 69 5.64 -8.05 17.62
N ASN A 70 4.85 -7.21 16.99
CA ASN A 70 3.41 -7.13 17.17
C ASN A 70 2.61 -7.56 15.93
N ALA A 71 3.24 -7.51 14.73
CA ALA A 71 2.57 -7.84 13.50
C ALA A 71 2.19 -9.32 13.42
N ALA A 72 1.03 -9.58 12.84
CA ALA A 72 0.54 -10.90 12.45
C ALA A 72 0.41 -11.01 10.93
N GLU A 73 0.39 -12.24 10.42
CA GLU A 73 0.06 -12.50 9.03
C GLU A 73 -1.40 -12.10 8.78
N GLY A 74 -1.63 -11.36 7.70
CA GLY A 74 -2.94 -10.78 7.37
C GLY A 74 -3.13 -9.32 7.83
N ASP A 75 -2.23 -8.77 8.63
CA ASP A 75 -2.30 -7.37 9.04
C ASP A 75 -2.23 -6.43 7.83
N ARG A 76 -2.97 -5.33 7.89
CA ARG A 76 -3.01 -4.32 6.85
C ARG A 76 -1.95 -3.26 7.04
N VAL A 77 -1.31 -2.90 5.95
CA VAL A 77 -0.34 -1.81 5.86
C VAL A 77 -0.91 -0.75 4.94
N TYR A 78 -0.90 0.50 5.41
CA TYR A 78 -1.44 1.64 4.69
C TYR A 78 -0.34 2.63 4.40
N LEU A 79 -0.25 3.03 3.14
CA LEU A 79 0.70 4.03 2.67
C LEU A 79 -0.03 5.08 1.84
N GLU A 80 0.60 6.22 1.67
CA GLU A 80 0.14 7.29 0.79
C GLU A 80 1.26 7.74 -0.14
N THR A 81 0.91 8.18 -1.34
CA THR A 81 1.88 8.71 -2.29
C THR A 81 2.44 10.05 -1.80
N ALA A 82 3.76 10.13 -1.64
CA ALA A 82 4.48 11.32 -1.22
C ALA A 82 4.62 12.33 -2.37
N PHE A 83 4.80 11.85 -3.59
CA PHE A 83 5.00 12.65 -4.80
C PHE A 83 4.08 12.17 -5.92
N PRO A 84 3.64 13.09 -6.80
CA PRO A 84 2.81 12.73 -7.93
C PRO A 84 3.61 11.98 -8.98
N VAL A 85 2.96 11.02 -9.66
CA VAL A 85 3.52 10.34 -10.83
C VAL A 85 2.92 10.98 -12.08
N LEU A 86 3.81 11.45 -12.96
CA LEU A 86 3.43 12.06 -14.23
C LEU A 86 3.71 11.08 -15.37
N VAL A 87 2.79 11.04 -16.33
CA VAL A 87 2.94 10.31 -17.59
C VAL A 87 2.59 11.31 -18.70
N ASP A 88 3.48 11.46 -19.68
CA ASP A 88 3.32 12.41 -20.80
C ASP A 88 3.01 13.86 -20.33
N GLY A 89 3.61 14.27 -19.21
CA GLY A 89 3.40 15.61 -18.63
C GLY A 89 2.08 15.78 -17.88
N ARG A 90 1.24 14.74 -17.79
CA ARG A 90 -0.02 14.75 -17.05
C ARG A 90 0.14 13.99 -15.73
N MET A 91 -0.44 14.52 -14.66
CA MET A 91 -0.44 13.86 -13.35
C MET A 91 -1.45 12.71 -13.38
N VAL A 92 -0.95 11.48 -13.33
CA VAL A 92 -1.77 10.26 -13.35
C VAL A 92 -2.05 9.76 -11.94
N ILE A 93 -1.04 9.75 -11.09
CA ILE A 93 -1.20 9.40 -9.68
C ILE A 93 -0.88 10.65 -8.85
N PRO A 94 -1.90 11.30 -8.25
CA PRO A 94 -1.68 12.48 -7.41
C PRO A 94 -1.09 12.09 -6.05
N THR A 95 -0.50 13.08 -5.37
CA THR A 95 -0.11 12.96 -3.97
C THR A 95 -1.34 12.67 -3.10
N GLY A 96 -1.14 11.89 -2.03
CA GLY A 96 -2.24 11.49 -1.16
C GLY A 96 -3.09 10.35 -1.71
N SER A 97 -2.66 9.67 -2.78
CA SER A 97 -3.29 8.42 -3.20
C SER A 97 -2.94 7.32 -2.20
N TYR A 98 -3.93 6.49 -1.84
CA TYR A 98 -3.75 5.44 -0.84
C TYR A 98 -3.28 4.15 -1.47
N VAL A 99 -2.27 3.54 -0.86
CA VAL A 99 -1.82 2.19 -1.19
C VAL A 99 -2.09 1.27 -0.01
N THR A 100 -2.72 0.14 -0.29
CA THR A 100 -2.99 -0.90 0.72
C THR A 100 -2.09 -2.10 0.47
N GLY A 101 -1.49 -2.61 1.54
CA GLY A 101 -0.75 -3.85 1.51
C GLY A 101 -1.21 -4.79 2.62
N THR A 102 -0.80 -6.05 2.50
CA THR A 102 -1.07 -7.10 3.48
C THR A 102 0.24 -7.77 3.88
N VAL A 103 0.44 -7.94 5.17
CA VAL A 103 1.56 -8.72 5.70
C VAL A 103 1.35 -10.18 5.36
N THR A 104 2.27 -10.75 4.58
CA THR A 104 2.17 -12.15 4.14
C THR A 104 2.96 -13.09 5.04
N GLN A 105 4.05 -12.62 5.62
CA GLN A 105 4.87 -13.41 6.53
C GLN A 105 5.58 -12.52 7.54
N VAL A 106 5.64 -12.98 8.79
CA VAL A 106 6.37 -12.33 9.88
C VAL A 106 7.39 -13.32 10.44
N LYS A 107 8.65 -12.94 10.40
CA LYS A 107 9.73 -13.68 11.03
C LYS A 107 10.37 -12.84 12.11
N ARG A 108 10.23 -13.26 13.37
CA ARG A 108 10.89 -12.60 14.51
C ARG A 108 12.38 -12.91 14.55
N ALA A 109 13.16 -12.00 15.12
CA ALA A 109 14.57 -12.24 15.35
C ALA A 109 14.78 -13.47 16.25
N GLY A 110 15.70 -14.33 15.85
CA GLY A 110 16.13 -15.48 16.65
C GLY A 110 17.06 -15.08 17.81
N LYS A 111 17.22 -15.96 18.78
CA LYS A 111 18.14 -15.73 19.92
C LYS A 111 19.61 -15.77 19.51
N VAL A 112 20.00 -16.72 18.65
CA VAL A 112 21.40 -16.94 18.28
C VAL A 112 21.67 -16.56 16.81
N LYS A 113 20.73 -16.88 15.93
CA LYS A 113 20.84 -16.63 14.50
C LYS A 113 19.45 -16.27 13.94
N GLY A 114 19.43 -15.38 12.99
CA GLY A 114 18.24 -14.99 12.25
C GLY A 114 17.80 -13.56 12.58
N ARG A 115 17.80 -12.74 11.53
CA ARG A 115 17.26 -11.37 11.59
C ARG A 115 15.74 -11.43 11.54
N ALA A 116 15.11 -10.47 12.17
CA ALA A 116 13.71 -10.21 11.96
C ALA A 116 13.44 -9.92 10.47
N ALA A 117 12.33 -10.39 9.96
CA ALA A 117 11.93 -10.13 8.60
C ALA A 117 10.43 -9.94 8.48
N LEU A 118 10.01 -8.96 7.70
CA LEU A 118 8.64 -8.65 7.40
C LEU A 118 8.45 -8.71 5.88
N PHE A 119 7.48 -9.48 5.43
CA PHE A 119 7.10 -9.56 4.03
C PHE A 119 5.74 -8.90 3.85
N VAL A 120 5.66 -7.92 2.97
CA VAL A 120 4.43 -7.19 2.67
C VAL A 120 4.15 -7.33 1.18
N ARG A 121 2.93 -7.73 0.87
CA ARG A 121 2.39 -7.72 -0.49
C ARG A 121 1.50 -6.51 -0.64
N PHE A 122 1.69 -5.74 -1.69
CA PHE A 122 0.85 -4.61 -2.00
C PHE A 122 -0.31 -5.05 -2.88
N ASP A 123 -1.51 -4.64 -2.53
CA ASP A 123 -2.76 -5.17 -3.11
C ASP A 123 -3.42 -4.15 -4.04
N SER A 124 -3.60 -2.90 -3.59
CA SER A 124 -4.33 -1.89 -4.36
C SER A 124 -3.80 -0.47 -4.17
N LEU A 125 -3.94 0.33 -5.21
CA LEU A 125 -3.76 1.78 -5.21
C LEU A 125 -5.12 2.43 -5.44
N THR A 126 -5.52 3.32 -4.56
CA THR A 126 -6.77 4.08 -4.66
C THR A 126 -6.46 5.56 -4.79
N LEU A 127 -6.89 6.16 -5.88
CA LEU A 127 -6.76 7.59 -6.12
C LEU A 127 -7.72 8.40 -5.22
N PRO A 128 -7.48 9.68 -4.98
CA PRO A 128 -8.37 10.54 -4.18
C PRO A 128 -9.79 10.67 -4.75
N ASN A 129 -9.99 10.42 -6.05
CA ASN A 129 -11.29 10.39 -6.69
C ASN A 129 -12.06 9.06 -6.48
N GLY A 130 -11.47 8.09 -5.74
CA GLY A 130 -12.06 6.80 -5.45
C GLY A 130 -11.76 5.69 -6.45
N VAL A 131 -11.08 5.98 -7.56
CA VAL A 131 -10.66 4.96 -8.52
C VAL A 131 -9.61 4.06 -7.90
N SER A 132 -9.85 2.75 -7.91
CA SER A 132 -8.93 1.75 -7.36
C SER A 132 -8.39 0.83 -8.45
N ARG A 133 -7.08 0.52 -8.36
CA ARG A 133 -6.36 -0.38 -9.29
C ARG A 133 -5.55 -1.41 -8.53
N ASP A 134 -5.39 -2.59 -9.13
CA ASP A 134 -4.48 -3.63 -8.60
C ASP A 134 -3.05 -3.11 -8.65
N PHE A 135 -2.41 -3.03 -7.49
CA PHE A 135 -1.08 -2.46 -7.34
C PHE A 135 -0.08 -3.55 -6.97
N ARG A 136 0.79 -3.88 -7.90
CA ARG A 136 1.86 -4.84 -7.69
C ARG A 136 3.20 -4.12 -7.77
N ALA A 137 3.83 -3.99 -6.64
CA ALA A 137 5.12 -3.33 -6.53
C ALA A 137 5.96 -4.00 -5.44
N ARG A 138 7.27 -3.85 -5.56
CA ARG A 138 8.24 -4.30 -4.57
C ARG A 138 8.99 -3.10 -3.99
N PRO A 139 9.32 -3.12 -2.72
CA PRO A 139 10.12 -2.06 -2.13
C PRO A 139 11.54 -2.10 -2.69
N SER A 140 12.06 -0.95 -3.12
CA SER A 140 13.42 -0.80 -3.65
C SER A 140 14.36 -0.11 -2.68
N THR A 141 13.87 0.85 -1.91
CA THR A 141 14.66 1.58 -0.91
C THR A 141 13.75 1.98 0.26
N LEU A 142 14.31 1.96 1.46
CA LEU A 142 13.71 2.52 2.67
C LEU A 142 14.57 3.72 3.06
N ASP A 143 13.93 4.86 3.26
CA ASP A 143 14.59 6.08 3.71
C ASP A 143 14.24 6.36 5.18
N GLY A 144 15.21 6.88 5.94
CA GLY A 144 15.05 7.25 7.35
C GLY A 144 15.77 6.33 8.33
N ASP A 145 15.68 6.67 9.62
CA ASP A 145 16.27 5.98 10.80
C ASP A 145 15.59 4.61 11.10
N GLN A 146 15.30 3.85 10.05
CA GLN A 146 14.61 2.57 10.19
C GLN A 146 15.56 1.52 10.75
N LYS A 147 15.16 0.88 11.82
CA LYS A 147 15.85 -0.32 12.37
C LYS A 147 15.61 -1.53 11.45
N GLY A 148 15.98 -1.36 10.18
CA GLY A 148 15.82 -2.41 9.19
C GLY A 148 16.55 -2.12 7.89
N SER A 149 17.06 -3.16 7.24
CA SER A 149 17.64 -3.11 5.90
C SER A 149 16.73 -3.84 4.92
N LEU A 150 16.59 -3.28 3.72
CA LEU A 150 15.81 -3.91 2.66
C LEU A 150 16.66 -4.92 1.89
N ASP A 151 16.14 -6.14 1.72
CA ASP A 151 16.68 -7.09 0.76
C ASP A 151 15.94 -6.94 -0.57
N ARG A 152 16.60 -6.27 -1.52
CA ARG A 152 16.02 -5.92 -2.83
C ARG A 152 15.66 -7.15 -3.68
N SER A 153 16.33 -8.28 -3.46
CA SER A 153 16.10 -9.48 -4.24
C SER A 153 14.77 -10.18 -3.92
N GLU A 154 14.32 -10.04 -2.68
CA GLU A 154 13.10 -10.71 -2.18
C GLU A 154 11.98 -9.74 -1.75
N GLY A 155 12.21 -8.41 -1.85
CA GLY A 155 11.26 -7.39 -1.35
C GLY A 155 10.99 -7.51 0.15
N LYS A 156 12.00 -7.94 0.91
CA LYS A 156 11.93 -8.33 2.31
C LYS A 156 12.58 -7.28 3.19
N ILE A 157 11.86 -6.85 4.19
CA ILE A 157 12.37 -5.93 5.20
C ILE A 157 13.02 -6.76 6.30
N LYS A 158 14.33 -6.63 6.46
CA LYS A 158 15.11 -7.32 7.49
C LYS A 158 15.42 -6.36 8.63
N GLY A 159 15.29 -6.84 9.88
CA GLY A 159 15.80 -6.12 11.05
C GLY A 159 17.31 -5.89 10.98
N ASP A 160 17.77 -4.84 11.63
CA ASP A 160 19.17 -4.49 11.67
C ASP A 160 20.03 -5.56 12.38
N SER A 161 21.35 -5.57 12.15
CA SER A 161 22.25 -6.43 12.89
C SER A 161 22.97 -5.59 13.95
N ASP A 162 22.60 -5.77 15.21
CA ASP A 162 23.20 -5.04 16.34
C ASP A 162 24.55 -5.63 16.77
N LYS A 163 25.43 -5.89 15.80
CA LYS A 163 26.76 -6.45 16.10
C LYS A 163 27.60 -5.53 16.97
N LEU A 164 27.48 -4.21 16.76
CA LEU A 164 28.22 -3.24 17.54
C LEU A 164 27.64 -3.13 18.97
N GLY A 165 26.32 -3.15 19.11
CA GLY A 165 25.67 -3.17 20.41
C GLY A 165 25.98 -4.45 21.19
N ASP A 166 26.05 -5.60 20.53
CA ASP A 166 26.43 -6.85 21.17
C ASP A 166 27.90 -6.85 21.62
N ALA A 167 28.82 -6.32 20.78
CA ALA A 167 30.21 -6.14 21.18
C ALA A 167 30.33 -5.18 22.37
N THR A 168 29.56 -4.10 22.38
CA THR A 168 29.53 -3.13 23.48
C THR A 168 29.02 -3.77 24.77
N LYS A 169 27.98 -4.59 24.74
CA LYS A 169 27.46 -5.31 25.92
C LYS A 169 28.53 -6.23 26.53
N VAL A 170 29.25 -6.97 25.68
CA VAL A 170 30.36 -7.85 26.14
C VAL A 170 31.47 -7.01 26.74
N ALA A 171 31.91 -5.92 26.10
CA ALA A 171 32.93 -5.03 26.60
C ALA A 171 32.54 -4.38 27.93
N THR A 172 31.31 -3.94 28.07
CA THR A 172 30.78 -3.36 29.31
C THR A 172 30.76 -4.38 30.43
N ALA A 173 30.29 -5.61 30.19
CA ALA A 173 30.31 -6.68 31.18
C ALA A 173 31.73 -7.05 31.62
N ALA A 174 32.68 -7.08 30.68
CA ALA A 174 34.11 -7.29 30.98
C ALA A 174 34.69 -6.15 31.85
N SER A 175 34.36 -4.90 31.56
CA SER A 175 34.79 -3.73 32.36
C SER A 175 34.26 -3.74 33.78
N TYR A 176 32.97 -4.08 33.98
CA TYR A 176 32.39 -4.24 35.32
C TYR A 176 33.05 -5.41 36.07
N GLY A 177 33.28 -6.55 35.43
CA GLY A 177 33.99 -7.67 36.02
C GLY A 177 35.40 -7.33 36.39
N ALA A 178 36.14 -6.57 35.55
CA ALA A 178 37.49 -6.06 35.85
C ALA A 178 37.51 -5.13 37.06
N MET A 179 36.55 -4.22 37.17
CA MET A 179 36.42 -3.28 38.29
C MET A 179 36.20 -4.00 39.61
N ILE A 180 35.22 -4.94 39.65
CA ILE A 180 34.90 -5.71 40.86
C ILE A 180 36.09 -6.60 41.25
N GLY A 181 36.71 -7.29 40.31
CA GLY A 181 37.86 -8.16 40.54
C GLY A 181 39.09 -7.36 40.97
N GLY A 182 39.31 -6.14 40.40
CA GLY A 182 40.39 -5.25 40.75
C GLY A 182 40.32 -4.77 42.21
N VAL A 183 39.16 -4.44 42.71
CA VAL A 183 38.92 -4.08 44.12
C VAL A 183 39.22 -5.24 45.03
N ALA A 184 38.87 -6.49 44.64
CA ALA A 184 39.03 -7.68 45.48
C ALA A 184 40.48 -8.16 45.55
N SER A 185 41.26 -8.13 44.49
CA SER A 185 42.60 -8.77 44.39
C SER A 185 43.61 -8.02 43.50
N GLY A 186 43.41 -6.73 43.28
CA GLY A 186 44.32 -5.92 42.47
C GLY A 186 44.36 -6.34 41.01
N ALA A 187 45.55 -6.17 40.37
CA ALA A 187 45.68 -6.43 38.94
C ALA A 187 45.35 -7.86 38.49
N LYS A 188 45.67 -8.88 39.34
CA LYS A 188 45.29 -10.28 39.04
C LYS A 188 43.79 -10.51 39.10
N GLY A 189 43.14 -9.89 40.10
CA GLY A 189 41.68 -9.96 40.24
C GLY A 189 40.95 -9.25 39.07
N ALA A 190 41.51 -8.10 38.62
CA ALA A 190 40.97 -7.38 37.46
C ALA A 190 41.00 -8.25 36.18
N GLY A 191 42.08 -8.98 35.93
CA GLY A 191 42.20 -9.88 34.76
C GLY A 191 41.20 -11.02 34.80
N ILE A 192 41.08 -11.70 35.97
CA ILE A 192 40.10 -12.81 36.15
C ILE A 192 38.65 -12.28 36.06
N GLY A 193 38.38 -11.13 36.67
CA GLY A 193 37.06 -10.51 36.65
C GLY A 193 36.67 -10.05 35.26
N ALA A 194 37.59 -9.49 34.49
CA ALA A 194 37.34 -9.14 33.07
C ALA A 194 37.02 -10.35 32.22
N GLY A 195 37.77 -11.47 32.41
CA GLY A 195 37.51 -12.71 31.69
C GLY A 195 36.11 -13.32 32.05
N ALA A 196 35.80 -13.38 33.33
CA ALA A 196 34.47 -13.86 33.76
C ALA A 196 33.34 -12.95 33.30
N GLY A 197 33.54 -11.60 33.34
CA GLY A 197 32.59 -10.62 32.83
C GLY A 197 32.37 -10.73 31.33
N ALA A 198 33.44 -10.93 30.56
CA ALA A 198 33.35 -11.17 29.10
C ALA A 198 32.55 -12.42 28.77
N VAL A 199 32.80 -13.54 29.49
CA VAL A 199 32.05 -14.79 29.29
C VAL A 199 30.58 -14.58 29.65
N ALA A 200 30.26 -13.93 30.76
CA ALA A 200 28.90 -13.62 31.15
C ALA A 200 28.20 -12.69 30.14
N GLY A 201 28.91 -11.65 29.65
CA GLY A 201 28.44 -10.77 28.61
C GLY A 201 28.12 -11.52 27.30
N LEU A 202 29.03 -12.40 26.88
CA LEU A 202 28.82 -13.22 25.69
C LEU A 202 27.63 -14.15 25.84
N ALA A 203 27.48 -14.81 27.00
CA ALA A 203 26.33 -15.62 27.30
C ALA A 203 25.04 -14.79 27.26
N GLY A 204 25.04 -13.58 27.81
CA GLY A 204 23.93 -12.65 27.75
C GLY A 204 23.53 -12.29 26.32
N VAL A 205 24.50 -12.02 25.44
CA VAL A 205 24.29 -11.76 24.00
C VAL A 205 23.69 -12.98 23.31
N LEU A 206 24.19 -14.18 23.59
CA LEU A 206 23.69 -15.42 22.97
C LEU A 206 22.26 -15.75 23.38
N ILE A 207 21.84 -15.35 24.58
CA ILE A 207 20.48 -15.58 25.10
C ILE A 207 19.52 -14.46 24.61
N SER A 208 20.04 -13.27 24.35
CA SER A 208 19.23 -12.14 23.88
C SER A 208 18.71 -12.36 22.45
N ARG A 209 17.50 -11.87 22.17
CA ARG A 209 16.97 -11.84 20.81
C ARG A 209 17.59 -10.65 20.07
N GLY A 210 17.82 -10.84 18.77
CA GLY A 210 18.19 -9.74 17.89
C GLY A 210 17.10 -8.65 17.81
N PRO A 211 17.44 -7.49 17.24
CA PRO A 211 16.50 -6.39 17.10
C PRO A 211 15.33 -6.75 16.15
N ASP A 212 14.14 -6.29 16.52
CA ASP A 212 12.96 -6.40 15.68
C ASP A 212 13.07 -5.45 14.47
N ALA A 213 12.47 -5.82 13.35
CA ALA A 213 12.26 -4.89 12.24
C ALA A 213 11.05 -4.00 12.57
N ILE A 214 11.25 -2.70 12.54
CA ILE A 214 10.21 -1.71 12.82
C ILE A 214 10.16 -0.76 11.64
N LEU A 215 8.98 -0.61 11.08
CA LEU A 215 8.63 0.42 10.11
C LEU A 215 7.80 1.48 10.86
N GLU A 216 8.37 2.66 11.02
CA GLU A 216 7.70 3.73 11.74
C GLU A 216 6.75 4.51 10.85
N ARG A 217 5.70 5.03 11.42
CA ARG A 217 4.78 5.94 10.73
C ARG A 217 5.55 7.16 10.20
N GLY A 218 5.25 7.56 8.97
CA GLY A 218 5.91 8.67 8.28
C GLY A 218 7.22 8.29 7.58
N SER A 219 7.64 7.03 7.68
CA SER A 219 8.78 6.55 6.91
C SER A 219 8.50 6.58 5.43
N THR A 220 9.44 7.05 4.64
CA THR A 220 9.35 7.05 3.19
C THR A 220 9.92 5.77 2.63
N MET A 221 9.20 5.16 1.71
CA MET A 221 9.55 3.94 1.02
C MET A 221 9.47 4.16 -0.48
N GLU A 222 10.54 3.84 -1.20
CA GLU A 222 10.53 3.81 -2.67
C GLU A 222 10.05 2.45 -3.13
N MET A 223 9.01 2.45 -3.95
CA MET A 223 8.42 1.26 -4.55
C MET A 223 8.74 1.20 -6.03
N LEU A 224 9.09 0.04 -6.50
CA LEU A 224 9.27 -0.25 -7.91
C LEU A 224 8.05 -1.00 -8.43
N LEU A 225 7.36 -0.44 -9.42
CA LEU A 225 6.17 -1.03 -10.00
C LEU A 225 6.54 -2.30 -10.79
N ASP A 226 5.87 -3.42 -10.50
CA ASP A 226 6.13 -4.69 -11.19
C ASP A 226 5.20 -4.92 -12.38
N ARG A 227 4.01 -4.29 -12.36
CA ARG A 227 2.98 -4.43 -13.40
C ARG A 227 2.51 -3.06 -13.85
N GLN A 228 2.27 -2.91 -15.14
CA GLN A 228 1.67 -1.73 -15.74
C GLN A 228 0.33 -1.37 -15.11
N LEU A 229 0.14 -0.09 -14.79
CA LEU A 229 -1.15 0.48 -14.37
C LEU A 229 -1.76 1.26 -15.53
N GLN A 230 -3.07 1.13 -15.69
CA GLN A 230 -3.82 1.80 -16.75
C GLN A 230 -4.87 2.71 -16.13
N PHE A 231 -4.94 3.96 -16.60
CA PHE A 231 -5.92 4.94 -16.18
C PHE A 231 -6.55 5.58 -17.41
N GLN A 232 -7.85 5.74 -17.39
CA GLN A 232 -8.58 6.44 -18.43
C GLN A 232 -8.52 7.95 -18.18
N GLU A 233 -8.71 8.76 -19.22
CA GLU A 233 -8.59 10.21 -19.13
C GLU A 233 -9.59 10.84 -18.14
N ASP A 234 -10.78 10.28 -18.06
CA ASP A 234 -11.84 10.67 -17.13
C ASP A 234 -11.55 10.30 -15.66
N GLU A 235 -10.70 9.30 -15.46
CA GLU A 235 -10.27 8.85 -14.13
C GLU A 235 -9.10 9.66 -13.56
N VAL A 236 -8.36 10.31 -14.43
CA VAL A 236 -7.20 11.12 -14.04
C VAL A 236 -7.69 12.51 -13.63
N PRO A 237 -7.38 12.98 -12.41
CA PRO A 237 -7.82 14.30 -11.99
C PRO A 237 -7.27 15.37 -12.95
N VAL A 238 -8.18 16.12 -13.57
CA VAL A 238 -7.83 17.22 -14.46
C VAL A 238 -7.13 18.31 -13.63
N GLY A 239 -5.80 18.27 -13.64
CA GLY A 239 -4.90 19.36 -13.40
C GLY A 239 -5.22 20.38 -12.33
N ALA A 240 -5.61 20.00 -11.13
CA ALA A 240 -5.45 20.87 -9.98
C ALA A 240 -4.40 20.22 -9.07
N VAL A 241 -3.13 20.58 -9.29
CA VAL A 241 -2.19 20.62 -8.16
C VAL A 241 -2.81 21.60 -7.19
N ALA A 242 -3.62 21.11 -6.25
CA ALA A 242 -3.97 21.91 -5.09
C ALA A 242 -2.63 22.37 -4.51
N PRO A 243 -2.35 23.69 -4.45
CA PRO A 243 -1.09 24.14 -3.92
C PRO A 243 -1.00 23.56 -2.51
N HIS A 244 0.03 22.77 -2.30
CA HIS A 244 0.36 22.26 -0.98
C HIS A 244 0.44 23.47 -0.07
N GLN A 245 -0.56 23.68 0.78
CA GLN A 245 -0.45 24.72 1.80
C GLN A 245 0.71 24.28 2.68
N PRO A 246 1.83 25.04 2.68
CA PRO A 246 2.92 24.72 3.58
C PRO A 246 2.33 24.66 4.97
N ILE A 247 2.56 23.54 5.66
CA ILE A 247 2.20 23.39 7.07
C ILE A 247 2.83 24.57 7.77
N GLN A 248 2.05 25.58 8.10
CA GLN A 248 2.53 26.72 8.87
C GLN A 248 3.07 26.16 10.17
N PRO A 249 4.37 26.37 10.48
CA PRO A 249 4.91 25.96 11.77
C PRO A 249 3.99 26.60 12.80
N ARG A 250 3.42 25.78 13.67
CA ARG A 250 2.58 26.21 14.77
C ARG A 250 3.42 27.23 15.55
N GLN A 251 3.12 28.50 15.40
CA GLN A 251 3.80 29.54 16.17
C GLN A 251 3.66 29.17 17.64
N PRO A 252 4.76 29.08 18.41
CA PRO A 252 4.68 28.86 19.83
C PRO A 252 3.77 29.95 20.37
N GLY A 253 2.65 29.54 20.95
CA GLY A 253 1.68 30.47 21.50
C GLY A 253 2.42 31.43 22.41
N THR A 254 2.37 32.71 22.08
CA THR A 254 2.80 33.76 22.98
C THR A 254 2.00 33.59 24.25
N SER A 255 2.63 33.03 25.26
CA SER A 255 2.08 32.95 26.60
C SER A 255 1.83 34.39 27.03
N ARG A 256 0.55 34.77 26.97
CA ARG A 256 0.08 36.07 27.47
C ARG A 256 0.38 36.08 28.96
N SER A 257 1.53 36.70 29.32
CA SER A 257 1.88 37.00 30.70
C SER A 257 0.72 37.78 31.29
N LYS A 258 -0.07 37.12 32.14
CA LYS A 258 -0.98 37.79 33.04
C LYS A 258 -0.10 38.49 34.06
N SER A 259 0.16 39.78 33.84
CA SER A 259 0.62 40.69 34.89
C SER A 259 -0.52 40.76 35.94
N GLY A 260 -0.47 39.86 36.92
CA GLY A 260 -1.32 39.93 38.10
C GLY A 260 -0.89 41.13 38.94
N THR A 261 -1.62 42.24 38.79
CA THR A 261 -1.57 43.32 39.75
C THR A 261 -2.21 42.82 41.06
N TRP A 262 -1.39 42.65 42.09
CA TRP A 262 -1.85 42.35 43.46
C TRP A 262 -2.42 43.66 44.08
N PRO A 263 -3.72 43.73 44.41
CA PRO A 263 -4.23 44.83 45.23
C PRO A 263 -4.16 44.40 46.70
N GLY A 264 -3.35 45.09 47.49
CA GLY A 264 -3.49 45.04 48.91
C GLY A 264 -2.24 44.69 49.72
N GLY A 265 -1.32 45.64 49.91
CA GLY A 265 -0.41 45.66 51.04
C GLY A 265 -0.96 46.65 52.11
N PRO A 266 -0.92 46.29 53.42
CA PRO A 266 -1.43 47.19 54.43
C PRO A 266 -0.47 48.40 54.63
N ARG A 267 -1.07 49.56 54.81
CA ARG A 267 -0.39 50.81 55.24
C ARG A 267 -0.11 50.68 56.73
N LEU A 268 1.09 50.88 57.14
CA LEU A 268 1.50 51.46 58.44
C LEU A 268 2.37 52.67 58.15
#